data_1300d8f9d0aeeff748e5eae988585d40
#
_entry.id   1300d8f9d0aeeff748e5eae988585d40
#
_cell.length_a   1.000
_cell.length_b   1.000
_cell.length_c   1.000
_cell.angle_alpha   90.00
_cell.angle_beta   90.00
_cell.angle_gamma   90.00
#
_symmetry.space_group_name_H-M   'P 1'
#
loop_
_entity.id
_entity.type
_entity.pdbx_description
1 polymer ?
#
loop_
_entity_poly.entity_id
_entity_poly.type
_entity_poly.pdbx_seq_one_letter_code
_entity_poly.pdbx_strand_id
1 'polypeptide(L)'
;GRLVAAAGDCVACHTAPGGARNAGGLALETPFGTIYSTNITPDPRTGIGRWSFAAFERAMRQGVHQDGRQLYPAFPYTAYAKLSDADMQALYGYLMSQPAVAATPPRTELGFPFNLRPLLAGWNLLFHDPKPFTPDPSQDAQWNRGAYLVEGAGHCAACHSPRNALGAQKGGLDYLAGGQAEGWNAPALNQLASGERAWSGEELYQYLRTGYSPRHGVAAGPMAPVIHGLAELPDSDLRAIVTYLTALPGRARAMPAEAPPRPTAA
;
A
#
# COMPACT_ATOMS: atom_id res chain seq x y z
N GLY A 1 -0.04 13.42 10.50
CA GLY A 1 0.25 12.01 10.82
C GLY A 1 -0.96 11.10 10.70
N ARG A 2 -2.09 11.44 11.34
CA ARG A 2 -3.33 10.64 11.26
C ARG A 2 -3.79 10.41 9.82
N LEU A 3 -3.83 11.45 9.01
CA LEU A 3 -4.24 11.33 7.60
C LEU A 3 -3.24 10.52 6.76
N VAL A 4 -1.94 10.61 7.05
CA VAL A 4 -0.92 9.76 6.40
C VAL A 4 -1.13 8.29 6.77
N ALA A 5 -1.40 7.99 8.04
CA ALA A 5 -1.71 6.64 8.50
C ALA A 5 -3.01 6.10 7.92
N ALA A 6 -4.02 6.96 7.71
CA ALA A 6 -5.29 6.59 7.07
C ALA A 6 -5.09 6.31 5.57
N ALA A 7 -4.38 7.19 4.85
CA ALA A 7 -4.05 6.97 3.44
C ALA A 7 -3.20 5.70 3.23
N GLY A 8 -2.28 5.44 4.17
CA GLY A 8 -1.41 4.26 4.15
C GLY A 8 -2.05 2.98 4.66
N ASP A 9 -3.32 3.05 5.07
CA ASP A 9 -4.11 1.92 5.60
C ASP A 9 -3.34 1.06 6.63
N CYS A 10 -2.55 1.74 7.49
CA CYS A 10 -1.68 1.05 8.44
C CYS A 10 -2.45 0.08 9.34
N VAL A 11 -3.66 0.49 9.75
CA VAL A 11 -4.49 -0.28 10.66
C VAL A 11 -4.99 -1.60 10.05
N ALA A 12 -5.27 -1.64 8.75
CA ALA A 12 -5.77 -2.84 8.09
C ALA A 12 -4.74 -3.98 8.12
N CYS A 13 -3.47 -3.65 7.81
CA CYS A 13 -2.40 -4.63 7.87
C CYS A 13 -1.92 -4.91 9.30
N HIS A 14 -1.87 -3.89 10.17
CA HIS A 14 -1.30 -4.03 11.51
C HIS A 14 -2.32 -4.35 12.62
N THR A 15 -3.49 -4.88 12.25
CA THR A 15 -4.50 -5.34 13.21
C THR A 15 -5.00 -6.72 12.80
N ALA A 16 -4.74 -7.73 13.60
CA ALA A 16 -5.29 -9.07 13.37
C ALA A 16 -6.81 -9.07 13.57
N PRO A 17 -7.57 -9.98 12.95
CA PRO A 17 -9.00 -10.14 13.20
C PRO A 17 -9.28 -10.32 14.70
N GLY A 18 -10.13 -9.45 15.27
CA GLY A 18 -10.42 -9.44 16.71
C GLY A 18 -9.27 -8.95 17.60
N GLY A 19 -8.12 -8.56 17.02
CA GLY A 19 -6.95 -8.06 17.76
C GLY A 19 -7.05 -6.57 18.09
N ALA A 20 -6.13 -6.11 18.96
CA ALA A 20 -6.02 -4.70 19.27
C ALA A 20 -5.44 -3.91 18.09
N ARG A 21 -5.95 -2.69 17.90
CA ARG A 21 -5.53 -1.78 16.83
C ARG A 21 -4.01 -1.59 16.79
N ASN A 22 -3.41 -1.77 15.64
CA ASN A 22 -1.97 -1.61 15.37
C ASN A 22 -1.05 -2.57 16.15
N ALA A 23 -1.60 -3.59 16.83
CA ALA A 23 -0.81 -4.56 17.60
C ALA A 23 -0.20 -5.70 16.75
N GLY A 24 -0.43 -5.68 15.43
CA GLY A 24 0.09 -6.67 14.49
C GLY A 24 -0.65 -8.01 14.53
N GLY A 25 -0.05 -9.02 13.91
CA GLY A 25 -0.55 -10.40 13.93
C GLY A 25 -1.44 -10.79 12.75
N LEU A 26 -1.71 -9.90 11.80
CA LEU A 26 -2.38 -10.27 10.55
C LEU A 26 -1.46 -11.17 9.72
N ALA A 27 -1.99 -12.31 9.30
CA ALA A 27 -1.33 -13.22 8.36
C ALA A 27 -1.50 -12.71 6.93
N LEU A 28 -0.40 -12.43 6.25
CA LEU A 28 -0.33 -12.05 4.84
C LEU A 28 0.18 -13.25 4.05
N GLU A 29 -0.73 -13.93 3.37
CA GLU A 29 -0.38 -15.07 2.53
C GLU A 29 0.31 -14.59 1.25
N THR A 30 1.47 -15.17 0.95
CA THR A 30 2.24 -14.89 -0.26
C THR A 30 2.61 -16.17 -0.98
N PRO A 31 3.01 -16.12 -2.26
CA PRO A 31 3.54 -17.29 -2.96
C PRO A 31 4.83 -17.87 -2.32
N PHE A 32 5.44 -17.15 -1.40
CA PHE A 32 6.69 -17.52 -0.73
C PHE A 32 6.50 -18.06 0.69
N GLY A 33 5.27 -17.99 1.21
CA GLY A 33 4.86 -18.35 2.58
C GLY A 33 4.14 -17.20 3.28
N THR A 34 3.90 -17.34 4.58
CA THR A 34 3.11 -16.41 5.38
C THR A 34 4.00 -15.37 6.06
N ILE A 35 3.66 -14.09 5.87
CA ILE A 35 4.28 -12.96 6.58
C ILE A 35 3.28 -12.45 7.61
N TYR A 36 3.69 -12.36 8.86
CA TYR A 36 2.85 -11.75 9.90
C TYR A 36 3.22 -10.29 10.10
N SER A 37 2.19 -9.44 10.16
CA SER A 37 2.37 -8.02 10.44
C SER A 37 2.88 -7.79 11.85
N THR A 38 3.68 -6.75 12.04
CA THR A 38 4.33 -6.45 13.32
C THR A 38 3.47 -5.49 14.15
N ASN A 39 3.73 -5.46 15.48
CA ASN A 39 3.18 -4.46 16.37
C ASN A 39 3.83 -3.10 16.09
N ILE A 40 3.04 -2.10 15.67
CA ILE A 40 3.47 -0.72 15.45
C ILE A 40 2.95 0.26 16.50
N THR A 41 2.42 -0.25 17.62
CA THR A 41 2.09 0.60 18.77
C THR A 41 3.37 1.05 19.49
N PRO A 42 3.32 2.12 20.32
CA PRO A 42 4.48 2.59 21.07
C PRO A 42 4.79 1.73 22.30
N ASP A 43 4.49 0.43 22.26
CA ASP A 43 4.95 -0.49 23.30
C ASP A 43 6.48 -0.63 23.24
N PRO A 44 7.21 -0.43 24.36
CA PRO A 44 8.66 -0.41 24.35
C PRO A 44 9.33 -1.78 24.21
N ARG A 45 8.59 -2.88 24.36
CA ARG A 45 9.12 -4.25 24.29
C ARG A 45 8.73 -4.98 23.02
N THR A 46 7.49 -4.82 22.59
CA THR A 46 6.92 -5.60 21.48
C THR A 46 6.57 -4.75 20.26
N GLY A 47 6.54 -3.43 20.40
CA GLY A 47 6.22 -2.46 19.35
C GLY A 47 7.39 -1.57 18.99
N ILE A 48 7.07 -0.35 18.53
CA ILE A 48 8.06 0.64 18.08
C ILE A 48 8.43 1.68 19.16
N GLY A 49 8.01 1.49 20.42
CA GLY A 49 8.15 2.49 21.48
C GLY A 49 9.60 2.87 21.84
N ARG A 50 10.59 2.05 21.46
CA ARG A 50 12.03 2.36 21.60
C ARG A 50 12.70 2.80 20.31
N TRP A 51 11.95 2.92 19.22
CA TRP A 51 12.53 3.33 17.96
C TRP A 51 12.77 4.84 17.95
N SER A 52 13.96 5.25 17.60
CA SER A 52 14.22 6.66 17.27
C SER A 52 13.53 7.00 15.94
N PHE A 53 13.30 8.31 15.69
CA PHE A 53 12.82 8.76 14.39
C PHE A 53 13.72 8.27 13.25
N ALA A 54 15.03 8.34 13.40
CA ALA A 54 15.97 7.85 12.37
C ALA A 54 15.83 6.34 12.09
N ALA A 55 15.56 5.52 13.12
CA ALA A 55 15.29 4.08 12.92
C ALA A 55 13.96 3.85 12.20
N PHE A 56 12.93 4.61 12.56
CA PHE A 56 11.61 4.55 11.90
C PHE A 56 11.72 4.99 10.43
N GLU A 57 12.33 6.12 10.17
CA GLU A 57 12.54 6.63 8.81
C GLU A 57 13.33 5.64 7.94
N ARG A 58 14.39 5.03 8.48
CA ARG A 58 15.16 4.01 7.78
C ARG A 58 14.30 2.79 7.44
N ALA A 59 13.42 2.36 8.32
CA ALA A 59 12.48 1.27 8.04
C ALA A 59 11.49 1.64 6.93
N MET A 60 10.94 2.84 6.98
CA MET A 60 9.95 3.34 6.02
C MET A 60 10.55 3.63 4.64
N ARG A 61 11.80 4.15 4.58
CA ARG A 61 12.44 4.52 3.30
C ARG A 61 13.30 3.42 2.71
N GLN A 62 13.96 2.62 3.53
CA GLN A 62 14.99 1.68 3.08
C GLN A 62 14.61 0.22 3.33
N GLY A 63 13.49 -0.04 4.03
CA GLY A 63 13.12 -1.40 4.39
C GLY A 63 14.10 -2.05 5.38
N VAL A 64 14.73 -1.26 6.27
CA VAL A 64 15.72 -1.75 7.24
C VAL A 64 15.23 -1.53 8.66
N HIS A 65 15.02 -2.61 9.39
CA HIS A 65 14.59 -2.61 10.80
C HIS A 65 15.62 -1.92 11.72
N GLN A 66 15.21 -1.51 12.94
CA GLN A 66 16.11 -0.84 13.90
C GLN A 66 17.38 -1.65 14.23
N ASP A 67 17.30 -2.98 14.23
CA ASP A 67 18.44 -3.87 14.48
C ASP A 67 19.30 -4.18 13.25
N GLY A 68 19.00 -3.53 12.11
CA GLY A 68 19.77 -3.68 10.85
C GLY A 68 19.29 -4.79 9.91
N ARG A 69 18.34 -5.65 10.33
CA ARG A 69 17.80 -6.68 9.42
C ARG A 69 16.92 -6.09 8.34
N GLN A 70 16.92 -6.71 7.16
CA GLN A 70 16.05 -6.33 6.05
C GLN A 70 14.59 -6.67 6.35
N LEU A 71 13.67 -5.78 5.96
CA LEU A 71 12.23 -6.01 6.00
C LEU A 71 11.76 -6.63 4.68
N TYR A 72 10.72 -7.44 4.74
CA TYR A 72 10.10 -7.99 3.53
C TYR A 72 9.27 -6.92 2.81
N PRO A 73 9.29 -6.88 1.45
CA PRO A 73 8.58 -5.88 0.66
C PRO A 73 7.05 -6.09 0.60
N ALA A 74 6.50 -7.00 1.41
CA ALA A 74 5.10 -7.01 1.78
C ALA A 74 4.74 -5.76 2.63
N PHE A 75 5.68 -5.25 3.40
CA PHE A 75 5.66 -3.89 3.91
C PHE A 75 6.04 -2.95 2.76
N PRO A 76 5.14 -2.05 2.29
CA PRO A 76 5.34 -1.31 1.05
C PRO A 76 6.30 -0.12 1.20
N TYR A 77 7.49 -0.36 1.78
CA TYR A 77 8.51 0.68 1.94
C TYR A 77 8.97 1.27 0.60
N THR A 78 8.82 0.53 -0.49
CA THR A 78 9.10 1.03 -1.84
C THR A 78 8.19 2.20 -2.26
N ALA A 79 6.99 2.26 -1.71
CA ALA A 79 6.07 3.38 -1.85
C ALA A 79 6.28 4.42 -0.74
N TYR A 80 6.39 3.98 0.51
CA TYR A 80 6.57 4.91 1.65
C TYR A 80 7.87 5.71 1.60
N ALA A 81 8.89 5.24 0.88
CA ALA A 81 10.08 6.02 0.58
C ALA A 81 9.76 7.37 -0.07
N LYS A 82 8.65 7.47 -0.80
CA LYS A 82 8.20 8.69 -1.47
C LYS A 82 7.58 9.73 -0.53
N LEU A 83 7.30 9.40 0.72
CA LEU A 83 6.78 10.37 1.69
C LEU A 83 7.74 11.54 1.90
N SER A 84 7.20 12.75 2.02
CA SER A 84 7.97 13.91 2.42
C SER A 84 8.53 13.76 3.84
N ASP A 85 9.58 14.49 4.18
CA ASP A 85 10.13 14.46 5.54
C ASP A 85 9.10 14.94 6.57
N ALA A 86 8.29 15.94 6.21
CA ALA A 86 7.23 16.46 7.07
C ALA A 86 6.14 15.38 7.36
N ASP A 87 5.70 14.66 6.34
CA ASP A 87 4.72 13.58 6.50
C ASP A 87 5.31 12.38 7.25
N MET A 88 6.60 12.07 7.04
CA MET A 88 7.31 11.03 7.77
C MET A 88 7.40 11.33 9.26
N GLN A 89 7.77 12.56 9.62
CA GLN A 89 7.82 13.04 11.01
C GLN A 89 6.43 13.05 11.65
N ALA A 90 5.44 13.55 10.92
CA ALA A 90 4.05 13.58 11.39
C ALA A 90 3.48 12.18 11.61
N LEU A 91 3.78 11.22 10.73
CA LEU A 91 3.37 9.82 10.89
C LEU A 91 4.02 9.19 12.13
N TYR A 92 5.33 9.38 12.29
CA TYR A 92 6.03 8.88 13.49
C TYR A 92 5.42 9.45 14.77
N GLY A 93 5.23 10.78 14.85
CA GLY A 93 4.61 11.42 16.01
C GLY A 93 3.21 10.88 16.30
N TYR A 94 2.41 10.65 15.25
CA TYR A 94 1.08 10.07 15.38
C TYR A 94 1.14 8.63 15.95
N LEU A 95 1.98 7.76 15.42
CA LEU A 95 2.09 6.37 15.89
C LEU A 95 2.60 6.32 17.34
N MET A 96 3.56 7.18 17.70
CA MET A 96 4.09 7.27 19.05
C MET A 96 3.09 7.85 20.06
N SER A 97 2.05 8.54 19.62
CA SER A 97 0.96 9.06 20.47
C SER A 97 -0.18 8.07 20.70
N GLN A 98 -0.17 6.90 20.03
CA GLN A 98 -1.23 5.91 20.16
C GLN A 98 -1.09 5.13 21.49
N PRO A 99 -2.17 4.46 21.96
CA PRO A 99 -2.08 3.56 23.09
C PRO A 99 -1.06 2.44 22.87
N ALA A 100 -0.16 2.24 23.84
CA ALA A 100 0.77 1.11 23.81
C ALA A 100 0.05 -0.20 24.08
N VAL A 101 0.29 -1.20 23.26
CA VAL A 101 -0.28 -2.55 23.40
C VAL A 101 0.85 -3.58 23.45
N ALA A 102 0.97 -4.30 24.55
CA ALA A 102 1.92 -5.39 24.66
C ALA A 102 1.38 -6.62 23.92
N ALA A 103 1.82 -6.81 22.67
CA ALA A 103 1.44 -7.94 21.84
C ALA A 103 2.65 -8.45 21.06
N THR A 104 2.84 -9.76 21.04
CA THR A 104 3.91 -10.41 20.26
C THR A 104 3.30 -11.17 19.10
N PRO A 105 3.32 -10.61 17.87
CA PRO A 105 2.84 -11.29 16.69
C PRO A 105 3.59 -12.60 16.42
N PRO A 106 2.97 -13.56 15.70
CA PRO A 106 3.64 -14.77 15.23
C PRO A 106 4.87 -14.44 14.38
N ARG A 107 5.77 -15.40 14.26
CA ARG A 107 6.94 -15.26 13.40
C ARG A 107 6.57 -15.51 11.95
N THR A 108 7.14 -14.71 11.06
CA THR A 108 7.04 -14.92 9.60
C THR A 108 7.61 -16.27 9.20
N GLU A 109 6.88 -17.00 8.36
CA GLU A 109 7.16 -18.36 7.92
C GLU A 109 7.31 -18.39 6.40
N LEU A 110 8.53 -18.23 5.91
CA LEU A 110 8.86 -18.29 4.49
C LEU A 110 9.74 -19.51 4.19
N GLY A 111 9.50 -20.12 3.01
CA GLY A 111 10.32 -21.20 2.52
C GLY A 111 11.73 -20.73 2.09
N PHE A 112 12.69 -21.67 2.04
CA PHE A 112 14.01 -21.40 1.46
C PHE A 112 13.88 -21.14 -0.06
N PRO A 113 14.60 -20.15 -0.63
CA PRO A 113 15.59 -19.26 0.02
C PRO A 113 15.02 -17.93 0.55
N PHE A 114 13.71 -17.72 0.51
CA PHE A 114 13.05 -16.44 0.84
C PHE A 114 13.10 -16.12 2.35
N ASN A 115 13.37 -17.10 3.20
CA ASN A 115 13.62 -16.90 4.62
C ASN A 115 15.01 -16.28 4.91
N LEU A 116 15.90 -16.18 3.92
CA LEU A 116 17.22 -15.58 4.06
C LEU A 116 17.15 -14.06 3.86
N ARG A 117 16.88 -13.31 4.93
CA ARG A 117 16.74 -11.84 4.91
C ARG A 117 17.91 -11.09 4.25
N PRO A 118 19.20 -11.49 4.36
CA PRO A 118 20.27 -10.79 3.67
C PRO A 118 20.11 -10.72 2.15
N LEU A 119 19.40 -11.65 1.51
CA LEU A 119 19.13 -11.61 0.07
C LEU A 119 18.25 -10.42 -0.33
N LEU A 120 17.47 -9.87 0.60
CA LEU A 120 16.66 -8.67 0.36
C LEU A 120 17.50 -7.42 0.12
N ALA A 121 18.75 -7.37 0.57
CA ALA A 121 19.66 -6.28 0.23
C ALA A 121 19.94 -6.23 -1.30
N GLY A 122 20.15 -7.40 -1.92
CA GLY A 122 20.26 -7.51 -3.38
C GLY A 122 18.94 -7.18 -4.10
N TRP A 123 17.82 -7.63 -3.54
CA TRP A 123 16.49 -7.26 -4.06
C TRP A 123 16.25 -5.74 -4.03
N ASN A 124 16.60 -5.09 -2.92
CA ASN A 124 16.49 -3.63 -2.79
C ASN A 124 17.38 -2.91 -3.81
N LEU A 125 18.60 -3.37 -4.02
CA LEU A 125 19.49 -2.79 -5.03
C LEU A 125 18.92 -2.83 -6.45
N LEU A 126 18.13 -3.86 -6.77
CA LEU A 126 17.56 -4.05 -8.11
C LEU A 126 16.18 -3.38 -8.30
N PHE A 127 15.39 -3.26 -7.24
CA PHE A 127 13.96 -2.94 -7.36
C PHE A 127 13.48 -1.80 -6.47
N HIS A 128 14.36 -1.16 -5.69
CA HIS A 128 13.99 -0.12 -4.76
C HIS A 128 14.79 1.17 -4.99
N ASP A 129 14.08 2.30 -5.09
CA ASP A 129 14.66 3.64 -5.05
C ASP A 129 14.17 4.34 -3.76
N PRO A 130 15.03 4.56 -2.76
CA PRO A 130 14.66 5.14 -1.46
C PRO A 130 14.48 6.65 -1.47
N LYS A 131 14.22 7.26 -2.62
CA LYS A 131 14.08 8.71 -2.77
C LYS A 131 12.67 9.20 -2.47
N PRO A 132 12.53 10.37 -1.83
CA PRO A 132 11.26 11.07 -1.72
C PRO A 132 10.66 11.39 -3.09
N PHE A 133 9.35 11.59 -3.11
CA PHE A 133 8.63 12.02 -4.31
C PHE A 133 9.16 13.38 -4.80
N THR A 134 9.37 13.46 -6.10
CA THR A 134 9.73 14.71 -6.76
C THR A 134 8.58 15.14 -7.67
N PRO A 135 7.99 16.33 -7.47
CA PRO A 135 6.93 16.82 -8.35
C PRO A 135 7.39 16.94 -9.80
N ASP A 136 6.50 16.60 -10.73
CA ASP A 136 6.70 16.84 -12.15
C ASP A 136 6.41 18.32 -12.47
N PRO A 137 7.39 19.11 -12.91
CA PRO A 137 7.20 20.51 -13.20
C PRO A 137 6.32 20.80 -14.42
N SER A 138 6.02 19.80 -15.24
CA SER A 138 5.12 19.91 -16.38
C SER A 138 3.65 19.76 -16.00
N GLN A 139 3.36 19.34 -14.77
CA GLN A 139 2.03 19.10 -14.24
C GLN A 139 1.63 20.14 -13.19
N ASP A 140 0.34 20.33 -13.01
CA ASP A 140 -0.16 21.24 -12.00
C ASP A 140 -0.02 20.69 -10.56
N ALA A 141 -0.31 21.53 -9.58
CA ALA A 141 -0.20 21.18 -8.17
C ALA A 141 -1.17 20.08 -7.75
N GLN A 142 -2.37 20.04 -8.34
CA GLN A 142 -3.39 19.04 -8.02
C GLN A 142 -2.98 17.67 -8.54
N TRP A 143 -2.49 17.59 -9.77
CA TRP A 143 -1.96 16.35 -10.33
C TRP A 143 -0.77 15.83 -9.50
N ASN A 144 0.19 16.69 -9.18
CA ASN A 144 1.35 16.34 -8.38
C ASN A 144 0.96 15.87 -6.98
N ARG A 145 -0.05 16.48 -6.36
CA ARG A 145 -0.59 16.00 -5.08
C ARG A 145 -1.21 14.62 -5.21
N GLY A 146 -1.94 14.37 -6.28
CA GLY A 146 -2.51 13.05 -6.59
C GLY A 146 -1.44 11.99 -6.79
N ALA A 147 -0.41 12.28 -7.59
CA ALA A 147 0.74 11.42 -7.81
C ALA A 147 1.44 11.06 -6.49
N TYR A 148 1.72 12.07 -5.64
CA TYR A 148 2.30 11.88 -4.31
C TYR A 148 1.49 10.92 -3.44
N LEU A 149 0.16 11.07 -3.42
CA LEU A 149 -0.72 10.23 -2.61
C LEU A 149 -0.81 8.80 -3.16
N VAL A 150 -0.98 8.63 -4.46
CA VAL A 150 -1.13 7.32 -5.12
C VAL A 150 0.17 6.51 -5.07
N GLU A 151 1.30 7.17 -5.36
CA GLU A 151 2.60 6.51 -5.42
C GLU A 151 3.26 6.33 -4.05
N GLY A 152 2.94 7.21 -3.11
CA GLY A 152 3.48 7.25 -1.75
C GLY A 152 2.57 6.58 -0.72
N ALA A 153 1.88 7.40 0.09
CA ALA A 153 1.09 6.91 1.23
C ALA A 153 0.04 5.86 0.84
N GLY A 154 -0.71 6.10 -0.25
CA GLY A 154 -1.76 5.20 -0.72
C GLY A 154 -1.26 3.89 -1.35
N HIS A 155 0.04 3.81 -1.71
CA HIS A 155 0.71 2.63 -2.29
C HIS A 155 -0.15 1.78 -3.25
N CYS A 156 -1.00 2.42 -4.06
CA CYS A 156 -2.00 1.78 -4.91
C CYS A 156 -1.41 0.71 -5.83
N ALA A 157 -0.17 0.92 -6.30
CA ALA A 157 0.56 -0.02 -7.13
C ALA A 157 0.88 -1.35 -6.41
N ALA A 158 0.82 -1.40 -5.07
CA ALA A 158 1.06 -2.64 -4.33
C ALA A 158 0.06 -3.74 -4.71
N CYS A 159 -1.19 -3.37 -4.98
CA CYS A 159 -2.26 -4.26 -5.45
C CYS A 159 -2.55 -4.11 -6.94
N HIS A 160 -2.51 -2.88 -7.46
CA HIS A 160 -2.95 -2.54 -8.82
C HIS A 160 -1.85 -2.57 -9.89
N SER A 161 -0.64 -3.04 -9.58
CA SER A 161 0.40 -3.31 -10.59
C SER A 161 0.77 -4.80 -10.59
N PRO A 162 1.06 -5.37 -11.77
CA PRO A 162 1.55 -6.75 -11.84
C PRO A 162 2.95 -6.84 -11.21
N ARG A 163 3.30 -8.04 -10.74
CA ARG A 163 4.61 -8.33 -10.14
C ARG A 163 5.45 -9.22 -11.05
N ASN A 164 6.75 -9.13 -10.92
CA ASN A 164 7.68 -10.07 -11.54
C ASN A 164 7.83 -11.35 -10.68
N ALA A 165 8.63 -12.31 -11.16
CA ALA A 165 8.87 -13.58 -10.47
C ALA A 165 9.53 -13.43 -9.09
N LEU A 166 10.19 -12.29 -8.81
CA LEU A 166 10.80 -11.97 -7.52
C LEU A 166 9.89 -11.11 -6.64
N GLY A 167 8.61 -10.97 -7.00
CA GLY A 167 7.61 -10.23 -6.23
C GLY A 167 7.70 -8.71 -6.35
N ALA A 168 8.62 -8.16 -7.14
CA ALA A 168 8.73 -6.72 -7.34
C ALA A 168 7.62 -6.21 -8.27
N GLN A 169 7.08 -5.03 -7.96
CA GLN A 169 6.09 -4.35 -8.79
C GLN A 169 6.73 -3.97 -10.14
N LYS A 170 6.00 -4.18 -11.22
CA LYS A 170 6.41 -3.72 -12.53
C LYS A 170 6.07 -2.24 -12.70
N GLY A 171 7.00 -1.52 -13.32
CA GLY A 171 6.86 -0.10 -13.65
C GLY A 171 6.63 0.15 -15.14
N GLY A 172 6.80 1.40 -15.56
CA GLY A 172 6.61 1.83 -16.94
C GLY A 172 5.19 1.56 -17.42
N LEU A 173 5.04 0.86 -18.53
CA LEU A 173 3.73 0.56 -19.13
C LEU A 173 2.86 -0.41 -18.31
N ASP A 174 3.47 -1.18 -17.42
CA ASP A 174 2.78 -2.10 -16.51
C ASP A 174 2.40 -1.42 -15.18
N TYR A 175 2.81 -0.16 -14.95
CA TYR A 175 2.45 0.58 -13.74
C TYR A 175 0.93 0.78 -13.66
N LEU A 176 0.32 0.38 -12.56
CA LEU A 176 -1.13 0.41 -12.32
C LEU A 176 -1.97 -0.32 -13.39
N ALA A 177 -1.38 -1.31 -14.11
CA ALA A 177 -2.05 -2.06 -15.16
C ALA A 177 -2.88 -3.25 -14.63
N GLY A 178 -3.23 -3.25 -13.36
CA GLY A 178 -3.93 -4.34 -12.67
C GLY A 178 -2.99 -5.36 -12.04
N GLY A 179 -3.48 -6.08 -11.04
CA GLY A 179 -2.68 -7.05 -10.31
C GLY A 179 -3.54 -8.01 -9.48
N GLN A 180 -2.92 -8.61 -8.50
CA GLN A 180 -3.61 -9.52 -7.55
C GLN A 180 -3.19 -9.19 -6.12
N ALA A 181 -4.14 -9.22 -5.21
CA ALA A 181 -3.93 -9.08 -3.77
C ALA A 181 -4.87 -10.02 -3.02
N GLU A 182 -4.32 -10.83 -2.12
CA GLU A 182 -5.07 -11.73 -1.22
C GLU A 182 -6.10 -12.62 -1.98
N GLY A 183 -5.73 -13.10 -3.17
CA GLY A 183 -6.62 -13.91 -4.00
C GLY A 183 -7.67 -13.14 -4.80
N TRP A 184 -7.68 -11.80 -4.71
CA TRP A 184 -8.56 -10.93 -5.50
C TRP A 184 -7.83 -10.34 -6.70
N ASN A 185 -8.56 -10.16 -7.80
CA ASN A 185 -8.08 -9.40 -8.95
C ASN A 185 -8.28 -7.91 -8.70
N ALA A 186 -7.19 -7.16 -8.65
CA ALA A 186 -7.22 -5.70 -8.58
C ALA A 186 -7.27 -5.14 -10.02
N PRO A 187 -8.27 -4.31 -10.38
CA PRO A 187 -8.41 -3.80 -11.75
C PRO A 187 -7.27 -2.84 -12.11
N ALA A 188 -7.08 -2.62 -13.41
CA ALA A 188 -6.16 -1.58 -13.91
C ALA A 188 -6.68 -0.19 -13.53
N LEU A 189 -5.78 0.67 -13.02
CA LEU A 189 -6.07 2.07 -12.72
C LEU A 189 -5.50 3.03 -13.78
N ASN A 190 -4.61 2.57 -14.64
CA ASN A 190 -3.98 3.39 -15.67
C ASN A 190 -4.82 3.56 -16.95
N GLN A 191 -6.06 3.12 -16.95
CA GLN A 191 -7.00 3.26 -18.06
C GLN A 191 -8.44 3.58 -17.63
N LEU A 192 -8.61 4.15 -16.42
CA LEU A 192 -9.93 4.42 -15.86
C LEU A 192 -10.78 5.35 -16.73
N ALA A 193 -10.17 6.33 -17.38
CA ALA A 193 -10.85 7.31 -18.25
C ALA A 193 -11.07 6.82 -19.68
N SER A 194 -10.86 5.53 -19.99
CA SER A 194 -10.93 5.01 -21.36
C SER A 194 -11.84 3.80 -21.47
N GLY A 195 -12.32 3.54 -22.71
CA GLY A 195 -13.17 2.39 -23.04
C GLY A 195 -14.66 2.60 -22.72
N GLU A 196 -15.47 1.57 -22.98
CA GLU A 196 -16.93 1.62 -22.84
C GLU A 196 -17.40 1.80 -21.38
N ARG A 197 -16.58 1.37 -20.41
CA ARG A 197 -16.84 1.52 -18.98
C ARG A 197 -15.92 2.56 -18.33
N ALA A 198 -15.60 3.62 -19.08
CA ALA A 198 -14.80 4.72 -18.56
C ALA A 198 -15.44 5.32 -17.30
N TRP A 199 -14.60 5.63 -16.31
CA TRP A 199 -15.00 6.37 -15.13
C TRP A 199 -15.01 7.86 -15.43
N SER A 200 -16.08 8.56 -15.05
CA SER A 200 -15.98 10.01 -14.89
C SER A 200 -15.22 10.34 -13.59
N GLY A 201 -14.65 11.54 -13.55
CA GLY A 201 -13.96 11.99 -12.33
C GLY A 201 -14.87 12.00 -11.11
N GLU A 202 -16.15 12.37 -11.27
CA GLU A 202 -17.10 12.39 -10.16
C GLU A 202 -17.50 10.98 -9.70
N GLU A 203 -17.71 10.03 -10.62
CA GLU A 203 -17.98 8.63 -10.26
C GLU A 203 -16.81 8.02 -9.48
N LEU A 204 -15.57 8.29 -9.92
CA LEU A 204 -14.37 7.80 -9.23
C LEU A 204 -14.22 8.45 -7.84
N TYR A 205 -14.48 9.78 -7.74
CA TYR A 205 -14.49 10.48 -6.45
C TYR A 205 -15.50 9.86 -5.50
N GLN A 206 -16.76 9.67 -5.93
CA GLN A 206 -17.81 9.07 -5.11
C GLN A 206 -17.45 7.64 -4.69
N TYR A 207 -16.88 6.85 -5.60
CA TYR A 207 -16.42 5.50 -5.27
C TYR A 207 -15.31 5.50 -4.23
N LEU A 208 -14.29 6.34 -4.37
CA LEU A 208 -13.20 6.44 -3.39
C LEU A 208 -13.67 7.01 -2.04
N ARG A 209 -14.74 7.82 -2.03
CA ARG A 209 -15.34 8.38 -0.80
C ARG A 209 -16.25 7.41 -0.09
N THR A 210 -17.05 6.61 -0.83
CA THR A 210 -18.16 5.82 -0.28
C THR A 210 -17.98 4.31 -0.46
N GLY A 211 -17.10 3.87 -1.32
CA GLY A 211 -16.94 2.47 -1.72
C GLY A 211 -18.00 1.98 -2.70
N TYR A 212 -18.83 2.87 -3.26
CA TYR A 212 -19.92 2.49 -4.15
C TYR A 212 -20.01 3.36 -5.41
N SER A 213 -20.29 2.71 -6.53
CA SER A 213 -20.67 3.35 -7.78
C SER A 213 -21.79 2.57 -8.45
N PRO A 214 -22.90 3.22 -8.90
CA PRO A 214 -23.98 2.52 -9.59
C PRO A 214 -23.55 1.79 -10.86
N ARG A 215 -22.53 2.29 -11.55
CA ARG A 215 -22.01 1.70 -12.80
C ARG A 215 -20.90 0.68 -12.61
N HIS A 216 -20.15 0.79 -11.50
CA HIS A 216 -18.90 0.04 -11.30
C HIS A 216 -18.95 -0.91 -10.10
N GLY A 217 -20.04 -0.87 -9.30
CA GLY A 217 -20.24 -1.78 -8.17
C GLY A 217 -19.69 -1.25 -6.85
N VAL A 218 -19.35 -2.18 -5.95
CA VAL A 218 -18.91 -1.91 -4.59
C VAL A 218 -17.43 -2.30 -4.40
N ALA A 219 -16.74 -1.58 -3.52
CA ALA A 219 -15.44 -1.99 -3.04
C ALA A 219 -15.58 -3.23 -2.15
N ALA A 220 -14.86 -4.30 -2.49
CA ALA A 220 -14.93 -5.58 -1.79
C ALA A 220 -13.53 -6.12 -1.50
N GLY A 221 -13.44 -7.15 -0.64
CA GLY A 221 -12.19 -7.77 -0.25
C GLY A 221 -11.19 -6.73 0.30
N PRO A 222 -9.91 -6.81 -0.10
CA PRO A 222 -8.86 -5.93 0.38
C PRO A 222 -9.08 -4.44 0.07
N MET A 223 -9.94 -4.09 -0.91
CA MET A 223 -10.22 -2.68 -1.21
C MET A 223 -11.16 -2.02 -0.19
N ALA A 224 -11.99 -2.78 0.53
CA ALA A 224 -12.94 -2.22 1.49
C ALA A 224 -12.27 -1.45 2.64
N PRO A 225 -11.24 -1.96 3.34
CA PRO A 225 -10.52 -1.17 4.34
C PRO A 225 -9.81 0.07 3.75
N VAL A 226 -9.28 -0.01 2.52
CA VAL A 226 -8.68 1.14 1.85
C VAL A 226 -9.69 2.29 1.70
N ILE A 227 -10.94 1.99 1.34
CA ILE A 227 -12.00 3.00 1.25
C ILE A 227 -12.23 3.69 2.60
N HIS A 228 -12.21 2.94 3.72
CA HIS A 228 -12.37 3.56 5.05
C HIS A 228 -11.25 4.57 5.33
N GLY A 229 -10.01 4.24 4.99
CA GLY A 229 -8.88 5.17 5.13
C GLY A 229 -8.99 6.39 4.22
N LEU A 230 -9.35 6.18 2.94
CA LEU A 230 -9.54 7.26 1.97
C LEU A 230 -10.70 8.19 2.35
N ALA A 231 -11.77 7.66 2.95
CA ALA A 231 -12.89 8.46 3.40
C ALA A 231 -12.54 9.46 4.52
N GLU A 232 -11.40 9.28 5.21
CA GLU A 232 -10.90 10.24 6.20
C GLU A 232 -10.15 11.44 5.57
N LEU A 233 -9.74 11.32 4.31
CA LEU A 233 -8.96 12.36 3.63
C LEU A 233 -9.81 13.59 3.30
N PRO A 234 -9.22 14.79 3.27
CA PRO A 234 -9.87 15.99 2.74
C PRO A 234 -10.34 15.78 1.30
N ASP A 235 -11.41 16.46 0.91
CA ASP A 235 -11.94 16.42 -0.47
C ASP A 235 -10.88 16.81 -1.51
N SER A 236 -10.04 17.78 -1.18
CA SER A 236 -8.94 18.21 -2.04
C SER A 236 -7.97 17.06 -2.36
N ASP A 237 -7.66 16.21 -1.38
CA ASP A 237 -6.75 15.08 -1.55
C ASP A 237 -7.39 13.97 -2.38
N LEU A 238 -8.67 13.64 -2.15
CA LEU A 238 -9.39 12.69 -2.99
C LEU A 238 -9.53 13.16 -4.43
N ARG A 239 -9.86 14.45 -4.63
CA ARG A 239 -9.92 15.03 -5.98
C ARG A 239 -8.55 15.04 -6.66
N ALA A 240 -7.47 15.24 -5.92
CA ALA A 240 -6.12 15.12 -6.43
C ALA A 240 -5.80 13.68 -6.90
N ILE A 241 -6.16 12.66 -6.10
CA ILE A 241 -6.05 11.26 -6.50
C ILE A 241 -6.83 10.99 -7.80
N VAL A 242 -8.07 11.47 -7.89
CA VAL A 242 -8.91 11.34 -9.09
C VAL A 242 -8.25 12.00 -10.30
N THR A 243 -7.74 13.23 -10.15
CA THR A 243 -7.06 13.98 -11.22
C THR A 243 -5.86 13.19 -11.75
N TYR A 244 -5.02 12.66 -10.85
CA TYR A 244 -3.87 11.86 -11.25
C TYR A 244 -4.29 10.58 -11.98
N LEU A 245 -5.18 9.78 -11.38
CA LEU A 245 -5.58 8.49 -11.94
C LEU A 245 -6.30 8.61 -13.29
N THR A 246 -7.13 9.63 -13.49
CA THR A 246 -7.84 9.85 -14.76
C THR A 246 -6.95 10.46 -15.85
N ALA A 247 -5.83 11.07 -15.49
CA ALA A 247 -4.84 11.60 -16.42
C ALA A 247 -3.81 10.56 -16.88
N LEU A 248 -3.76 9.37 -16.26
CA LEU A 248 -2.80 8.34 -16.64
C LEU A 248 -3.08 7.84 -18.07
N PRO A 249 -2.06 7.77 -18.96
CA PRO A 249 -2.21 7.30 -20.31
C PRO A 249 -2.51 5.81 -20.33
N GLY A 250 -3.75 5.46 -20.66
CA GLY A 250 -4.17 4.07 -20.79
C GLY A 250 -3.47 3.35 -21.94
N ARG A 251 -2.92 2.16 -21.68
CA ARG A 251 -2.71 1.16 -22.73
C ARG A 251 -3.78 0.11 -22.60
N ALA A 252 -4.59 -0.04 -23.65
CA ALA A 252 -5.48 -1.18 -23.79
C ALA A 252 -4.63 -2.47 -23.80
N ARG A 253 -4.52 -3.13 -22.66
CA ARG A 253 -4.06 -4.52 -22.60
C ARG A 253 -5.31 -5.38 -22.60
N ALA A 254 -5.40 -6.32 -23.54
CA ALA A 254 -6.45 -7.34 -23.52
C ALA A 254 -6.43 -8.00 -22.14
N MET A 255 -7.56 -7.92 -21.43
CA MET A 255 -7.74 -8.64 -20.18
C MET A 255 -7.50 -10.13 -20.43
N PRO A 256 -6.75 -10.85 -19.58
CA PRO A 256 -6.81 -12.30 -19.58
C PRO A 256 -8.26 -12.72 -19.36
N ALA A 257 -8.73 -13.70 -20.12
CA ALA A 257 -10.07 -14.26 -19.95
C ALA A 257 -10.32 -14.57 -18.46
N GLU A 258 -11.49 -14.18 -18.00
CA GLU A 258 -11.96 -14.38 -16.62
C GLU A 258 -11.73 -15.83 -16.21
N ALA A 259 -10.99 -16.04 -15.14
CA ALA A 259 -10.80 -17.38 -14.60
C ALA A 259 -12.17 -17.94 -14.17
N PRO A 260 -12.49 -19.21 -14.46
CA PRO A 260 -13.78 -19.78 -14.10
C PRO A 260 -14.01 -19.68 -12.59
N PRO A 261 -15.27 -19.46 -12.15
CA PRO A 261 -15.60 -19.36 -10.74
C PRO A 261 -15.13 -20.60 -9.98
N ARG A 262 -14.52 -20.41 -8.81
CA ARG A 262 -14.14 -21.54 -7.96
C ARG A 262 -15.38 -22.36 -7.61
N PRO A 263 -15.30 -23.69 -7.65
CA PRO A 263 -16.40 -24.52 -7.16
C PRO A 263 -16.63 -24.21 -5.69
N THR A 264 -17.87 -23.84 -5.36
CA THR A 264 -18.34 -23.75 -3.98
C THR A 264 -18.18 -25.11 -3.33
N ALA A 265 -17.39 -25.19 -2.26
CA ALA A 265 -17.33 -26.39 -1.44
C ALA A 265 -18.75 -26.67 -0.89
N ALA A 266 -19.27 -27.86 -1.18
CA ALA A 266 -20.51 -28.41 -0.63
C ALA A 266 -20.28 -28.84 0.82
#